data_8ca1e4f9af6022b468cd93a1ff088be4
#
_entry.id   8ca1e4f9af6022b468cd93a1ff088be4
#
_cell.length_a   1.000
_cell.length_b   1.000
_cell.length_c   1.000
_cell.angle_alpha   90.00
_cell.angle_beta   90.00
_cell.angle_gamma   90.00
#
_symmetry.space_group_name_H-M   'P 1'
#
loop_
_entity.id
_entity.type
_entity.pdbx_description
1 polymer ?
#
loop_
_entity_poly.entity_id
_entity_poly.type
_entity_poly.pdbx_seq_one_letter_code
_entity_poly.pdbx_strand_id
1 'polypeptide(L)'
;AGSPNIWDGDTSIAQTNEYTQYLFRVGTSKYVAYTGYANVPAATATYVEWVDDNADGYADIVYAYGMTFPGSSDIAFTFENTVRYTKSINGVRYDVWTVYIDGKATTVYTKVEQDNATGTSSQFDGLGLYRLDYANTDGVVVATVTKLTDATAPYSVVEKTVTSCIDTALKFNGSSVAYNVKDVPVYVVDTTYGEVEVGATSDLTANANVRVLYKSGAIAAIY
;
A
#
# COMPACT_ATOMS: atom_id res chain seq x y z
N ALA A 1 7.10 -13.21 6.90
CA ALA A 1 7.19 -14.66 6.98
C ALA A 1 6.04 -15.16 7.84
N GLY A 2 5.35 -16.22 7.41
CA GLY A 2 4.26 -16.82 8.16
C GLY A 2 4.71 -17.41 9.50
N SER A 3 3.76 -17.63 10.38
CA SER A 3 3.98 -18.40 11.62
C SER A 3 3.98 -19.89 11.30
N PRO A 4 4.79 -20.73 12.00
CA PRO A 4 4.69 -22.18 11.88
C PRO A 4 3.38 -22.73 12.47
N ASN A 5 2.56 -21.89 13.08
CA ASN A 5 1.28 -22.28 13.68
C ASN A 5 0.11 -21.60 12.96
N ILE A 6 -0.98 -22.33 12.85
CA ILE A 6 -2.30 -21.81 12.47
C ILE A 6 -3.06 -21.51 13.76
N TRP A 7 -3.64 -20.33 13.86
CA TRP A 7 -4.31 -19.83 15.04
C TRP A 7 -5.79 -19.60 14.78
N ASP A 8 -6.62 -19.96 15.76
CA ASP A 8 -8.01 -19.52 15.86
C ASP A 8 -8.12 -18.63 17.11
N GLY A 9 -8.20 -17.32 16.89
CA GLY A 9 -8.01 -16.35 17.96
C GLY A 9 -6.63 -16.50 18.62
N ASP A 10 -6.61 -16.80 19.91
CA ASP A 10 -5.40 -17.03 20.70
C ASP A 10 -5.01 -18.51 20.82
N THR A 11 -5.72 -19.40 20.14
CA THR A 11 -5.50 -20.85 20.22
C THR A 11 -4.76 -21.35 18.97
N SER A 12 -3.61 -22.02 19.17
CA SER A 12 -2.95 -22.74 18.07
C SER A 12 -3.74 -24.03 17.77
N ILE A 13 -4.23 -24.12 16.53
CA ILE A 13 -5.08 -25.24 16.10
C ILE A 13 -4.33 -26.26 15.23
N ALA A 14 -3.22 -25.86 14.61
CA ALA A 14 -2.35 -26.77 13.88
C ALA A 14 -0.91 -26.25 13.87
N GLN A 15 0.04 -27.18 13.84
CA GLN A 15 1.45 -26.89 13.55
C GLN A 15 1.76 -27.18 12.09
N THR A 16 2.68 -26.44 11.52
CA THR A 16 3.11 -26.58 10.12
C THR A 16 4.62 -26.54 10.04
N ASN A 17 5.18 -27.09 8.97
CA ASN A 17 6.62 -27.15 8.74
C ASN A 17 7.00 -26.65 7.33
N GLU A 18 8.25 -26.81 6.95
CA GLU A 18 8.77 -26.41 5.64
C GLU A 18 8.22 -27.23 4.46
N TYR A 19 7.58 -28.36 4.71
CA TYR A 19 7.00 -29.26 3.70
C TYR A 19 5.50 -29.09 3.57
N THR A 20 4.83 -28.46 4.53
CA THR A 20 3.37 -28.24 4.52
C THR A 20 2.95 -27.56 3.22
N GLN A 21 1.97 -28.14 2.54
CA GLN A 21 1.35 -27.59 1.34
C GLN A 21 0.15 -26.70 1.74
N TYR A 22 0.14 -25.47 1.30
CA TYR A 22 -0.99 -24.55 1.53
C TYR A 22 -1.74 -24.34 0.22
N LEU A 23 -3.05 -24.52 0.26
CA LEU A 23 -3.95 -24.33 -0.86
C LEU A 23 -4.99 -23.26 -0.49
N PHE A 24 -4.81 -22.06 -0.96
CA PHE A 24 -5.70 -20.95 -0.66
C PHE A 24 -6.65 -20.68 -1.82
N ARG A 25 -7.95 -20.71 -1.52
CA ARG A 25 -8.95 -20.25 -2.46
C ARG A 25 -9.04 -18.73 -2.39
N VAL A 26 -8.60 -18.03 -3.45
CA VAL A 26 -8.53 -16.58 -3.56
C VAL A 26 -9.57 -16.01 -4.53
N GLY A 27 -10.67 -16.70 -4.70
CA GLY A 27 -11.77 -16.33 -5.58
C GLY A 27 -12.69 -17.49 -5.83
N THR A 28 -13.70 -17.31 -6.67
CA THR A 28 -14.72 -18.35 -6.90
C THR A 28 -14.14 -19.65 -7.48
N SER A 29 -13.08 -19.53 -8.30
CA SER A 29 -12.45 -20.67 -8.99
C SER A 29 -10.93 -20.54 -9.07
N LYS A 30 -10.32 -19.65 -8.30
CA LYS A 30 -8.88 -19.42 -8.32
C LYS A 30 -8.25 -19.90 -7.03
N TYR A 31 -7.16 -20.65 -7.17
CA TYR A 31 -6.37 -21.15 -6.06
C TYR A 31 -4.94 -20.69 -6.19
N VAL A 32 -4.28 -20.45 -5.06
CA VAL A 32 -2.85 -20.19 -4.95
C VAL A 32 -2.26 -21.22 -4.00
N ALA A 33 -1.15 -21.83 -4.40
CA ALA A 33 -0.45 -22.82 -3.60
C ALA A 33 0.90 -22.25 -3.10
N TYR A 34 1.24 -22.58 -1.86
CA TYR A 34 2.53 -22.32 -1.26
C TYR A 34 3.08 -23.60 -0.64
N THR A 35 4.39 -23.72 -0.58
CA THR A 35 5.07 -24.80 0.14
C THR A 35 5.90 -24.21 1.25
N GLY A 36 5.70 -24.70 2.46
CA GLY A 36 6.39 -24.26 3.68
C GLY A 36 5.84 -22.93 4.23
N TYR A 37 5.71 -22.86 5.53
CA TYR A 37 5.13 -21.71 6.24
C TYR A 37 5.88 -20.39 5.98
N ALA A 38 7.19 -20.45 5.72
CA ALA A 38 8.00 -19.25 5.47
C ALA A 38 7.62 -18.53 4.17
N ASN A 39 7.00 -19.24 3.22
CA ASN A 39 6.58 -18.71 1.93
C ASN A 39 5.12 -18.23 1.94
N VAL A 40 4.39 -18.50 3.02
CA VAL A 40 3.00 -18.09 3.16
C VAL A 40 2.97 -16.64 3.67
N PRO A 41 2.26 -15.72 3.00
CA PRO A 41 2.04 -14.39 3.54
C PRO A 41 1.17 -14.49 4.79
N ALA A 42 1.42 -13.63 5.79
CA ALA A 42 0.52 -13.52 6.93
C ALA A 42 -0.89 -13.19 6.42
N ALA A 43 -1.89 -13.91 6.91
CA ALA A 43 -3.27 -13.75 6.47
C ALA A 43 -4.25 -14.21 7.55
N THR A 44 -5.49 -13.73 7.47
CA THR A 44 -6.64 -14.32 8.16
C THR A 44 -7.51 -15.03 7.15
N ALA A 45 -8.22 -16.05 7.56
CA ALA A 45 -9.17 -16.81 6.74
C ALA A 45 -10.51 -16.95 7.46
N THR A 46 -11.59 -17.01 6.68
CA THR A 46 -12.92 -17.31 7.24
C THR A 46 -13.04 -18.79 7.62
N TYR A 47 -12.31 -19.64 6.90
CA TYR A 47 -12.35 -21.09 7.10
C TYR A 47 -10.98 -21.68 6.80
N VAL A 48 -10.56 -22.63 7.66
CA VAL A 48 -9.31 -23.38 7.52
C VAL A 48 -9.58 -24.85 7.86
N GLU A 49 -9.08 -25.72 6.99
CA GLU A 49 -8.97 -27.16 7.23
C GLU A 49 -7.54 -27.61 7.05
N TRP A 50 -7.13 -28.64 7.75
CA TRP A 50 -5.82 -29.26 7.57
C TRP A 50 -5.88 -30.77 7.70
N VAL A 51 -4.90 -31.42 7.12
CA VAL A 51 -4.70 -32.88 7.19
C VAL A 51 -3.26 -33.11 7.63
N ASP A 52 -3.12 -33.97 8.63
CA ASP A 52 -1.87 -34.62 9.04
C ASP A 52 -1.99 -36.08 8.64
N ASP A 53 -1.48 -36.46 7.45
CA ASP A 53 -1.68 -37.78 6.84
C ASP A 53 -0.73 -38.85 7.43
N ASN A 54 0.42 -38.39 7.93
CA ASN A 54 1.46 -39.26 8.47
C ASN A 54 1.48 -39.32 10.01
N ALA A 55 0.62 -38.52 10.68
CA ALA A 55 0.48 -38.42 12.12
C ALA A 55 1.78 -38.04 12.86
N ASP A 56 2.58 -37.15 12.26
CA ASP A 56 3.81 -36.64 12.87
C ASP A 56 3.58 -35.36 13.70
N GLY A 57 2.33 -34.88 13.74
CA GLY A 57 1.91 -33.70 14.50
C GLY A 57 2.02 -32.38 13.69
N TYR A 58 2.42 -32.45 12.42
CA TYR A 58 2.44 -31.31 11.51
C TYR A 58 1.39 -31.51 10.41
N ALA A 59 0.73 -30.44 10.02
CA ALA A 59 -0.18 -30.49 8.89
C ALA A 59 0.61 -30.70 7.58
N ASP A 60 0.25 -31.74 6.81
CA ASP A 60 0.78 -31.96 5.47
C ASP A 60 0.13 -31.02 4.45
N ILE A 61 -1.18 -30.82 4.59
CA ILE A 61 -1.97 -29.95 3.71
C ILE A 61 -2.83 -29.02 4.56
N VAL A 62 -2.82 -27.74 4.19
CA VAL A 62 -3.68 -26.69 4.73
C VAL A 62 -4.53 -26.12 3.60
N TYR A 63 -5.84 -26.22 3.71
CA TYR A 63 -6.78 -25.56 2.82
C TYR A 63 -7.45 -24.40 3.55
N ALA A 64 -7.51 -23.23 2.89
CA ALA A 64 -8.19 -22.07 3.45
C ALA A 64 -8.95 -21.26 2.38
N TYR A 65 -10.07 -20.64 2.80
CA TYR A 65 -10.81 -19.71 1.97
C TYR A 65 -11.31 -18.49 2.76
N GLY A 66 -11.80 -17.47 2.03
CA GLY A 66 -12.16 -16.18 2.62
C GLY A 66 -10.93 -15.47 3.17
N MET A 67 -9.82 -15.57 2.41
CA MET A 67 -8.52 -15.03 2.80
C MET A 67 -8.54 -13.51 2.78
N THR A 68 -8.11 -12.91 3.88
CA THR A 68 -7.72 -11.51 3.95
C THR A 68 -6.24 -11.46 4.29
N PHE A 69 -5.45 -10.96 3.37
CA PHE A 69 -4.04 -10.70 3.60
C PHE A 69 -3.92 -9.31 4.22
N PRO A 70 -3.32 -9.16 5.42
CA PRO A 70 -2.99 -7.84 5.93
C PRO A 70 -2.04 -7.21 4.91
N GLY A 71 -2.53 -6.16 4.30
CA GLY A 71 -1.80 -5.54 3.23
C GLY A 71 -0.55 -4.84 3.74
N SER A 72 0.48 -4.82 2.91
CA SER A 72 1.48 -3.78 2.96
C SER A 72 0.76 -2.43 2.84
N SER A 73 1.24 -1.44 3.52
CA SER A 73 0.81 -0.06 3.26
C SER A 73 1.89 0.63 2.45
N ASP A 74 1.48 1.27 1.37
CA ASP A 74 2.37 2.09 0.55
C ASP A 74 2.00 3.57 0.68
N ILE A 75 2.95 4.43 0.37
CA ILE A 75 2.71 5.85 0.18
C ILE A 75 2.59 6.10 -1.31
N ALA A 76 1.43 6.58 -1.71
CA ALA A 76 1.16 6.98 -3.08
C ALA A 76 1.05 8.50 -3.20
N PHE A 77 1.50 9.00 -4.34
CA PHE A 77 1.28 10.37 -4.76
C PHE A 77 0.34 10.39 -5.97
N THR A 78 -0.63 11.29 -6.00
CA THR A 78 -1.49 11.50 -7.16
C THR A 78 -1.95 12.94 -7.27
N PHE A 79 -2.33 13.33 -8.49
CA PHE A 79 -3.06 14.55 -8.80
C PHE A 79 -4.55 14.24 -9.13
N GLU A 80 -4.88 12.97 -9.36
CA GLU A 80 -6.20 12.56 -9.83
C GLU A 80 -7.27 12.76 -8.75
N ASN A 81 -8.38 13.33 -9.13
CA ASN A 81 -9.59 13.49 -8.31
C ASN A 81 -10.83 12.84 -8.95
N THR A 82 -10.65 12.19 -10.08
CA THR A 82 -11.70 11.48 -10.81
C THR A 82 -11.24 10.10 -11.18
N VAL A 83 -12.12 9.12 -11.04
CA VAL A 83 -11.87 7.74 -11.44
C VAL A 83 -11.57 7.69 -12.93
N ARG A 84 -10.46 7.09 -13.30
CA ARG A 84 -10.06 6.95 -14.70
C ARG A 84 -11.02 6.07 -15.48
N TYR A 85 -11.34 4.91 -14.94
CA TYR A 85 -12.36 3.98 -15.44
C TYR A 85 -12.70 2.96 -14.37
N THR A 86 -13.77 2.21 -14.58
CA THR A 86 -14.14 1.08 -13.74
C THR A 86 -13.85 -0.23 -14.45
N LYS A 87 -13.46 -1.25 -13.69
CA LYS A 87 -13.19 -2.60 -14.19
C LYS A 87 -14.00 -3.63 -13.40
N SER A 88 -14.65 -4.54 -14.10
CA SER A 88 -15.29 -5.69 -13.46
C SER A 88 -14.32 -6.86 -13.41
N ILE A 89 -14.10 -7.41 -12.22
CA ILE A 89 -13.28 -8.59 -11.99
C ILE A 89 -14.10 -9.55 -11.13
N ASN A 90 -14.31 -10.77 -11.59
CA ASN A 90 -15.13 -11.79 -10.90
C ASN A 90 -16.54 -11.29 -10.54
N GLY A 91 -17.15 -10.43 -11.39
CA GLY A 91 -18.47 -9.87 -11.16
C GLY A 91 -18.54 -8.68 -10.19
N VAL A 92 -17.43 -8.30 -9.59
CA VAL A 92 -17.31 -7.14 -8.71
C VAL A 92 -16.69 -5.97 -9.49
N ARG A 93 -17.24 -4.77 -9.34
CA ARG A 93 -16.71 -3.55 -9.97
C ARG A 93 -15.71 -2.88 -9.04
N TYR A 94 -14.62 -2.43 -9.64
CA TYR A 94 -13.55 -1.68 -8.98
C TYR A 94 -13.28 -0.40 -9.73
N ASP A 95 -12.98 0.67 -9.00
CA ASP A 95 -12.43 1.90 -9.55
C ASP A 95 -10.94 1.70 -9.81
N VAL A 96 -10.45 2.21 -10.93
CA VAL A 96 -9.06 2.04 -11.37
C VAL A 96 -8.39 3.41 -11.41
N TRP A 97 -7.28 3.50 -10.70
CA TRP A 97 -6.49 4.71 -10.54
C TRP A 97 -5.06 4.49 -11.03
N THR A 98 -4.42 5.55 -11.50
CA THR A 98 -2.98 5.58 -11.71
C THR A 98 -2.36 6.52 -10.68
N VAL A 99 -1.50 5.98 -9.84
CA VAL A 99 -0.80 6.72 -8.79
C VAL A 99 0.69 6.48 -8.88
N TYR A 100 1.49 7.30 -8.23
CA TYR A 100 2.93 7.09 -8.15
C TYR A 100 3.29 6.50 -6.79
N ILE A 101 3.96 5.34 -6.78
CA ILE A 101 4.50 4.68 -5.60
C ILE A 101 6.00 4.52 -5.81
N ASP A 102 6.80 5.03 -4.89
CA ASP A 102 8.27 5.05 -4.98
C ASP A 102 8.78 5.57 -6.34
N GLY A 103 8.15 6.65 -6.83
CA GLY A 103 8.50 7.25 -8.11
C GLY A 103 8.06 6.48 -9.35
N LYS A 104 7.22 5.45 -9.22
CA LYS A 104 6.75 4.63 -10.35
C LYS A 104 5.24 4.72 -10.51
N ALA A 105 4.78 4.99 -11.74
CA ALA A 105 3.36 4.94 -12.06
C ALA A 105 2.82 3.51 -11.84
N THR A 106 1.83 3.39 -11.00
CA THR A 106 1.27 2.12 -10.54
C THR A 106 -0.25 2.16 -10.65
N THR A 107 -0.84 1.06 -11.13
CA THR A 107 -2.30 0.92 -11.18
C THR A 107 -2.80 0.38 -9.85
N VAL A 108 -3.77 1.08 -9.26
CA VAL A 108 -4.40 0.73 -7.99
C VAL A 108 -5.90 0.52 -8.19
N TYR A 109 -6.45 -0.51 -7.55
CA TYR A 109 -7.88 -0.77 -7.50
C TYR A 109 -8.44 -0.33 -6.16
N THR A 110 -9.56 0.37 -6.18
CA THR A 110 -10.35 0.66 -4.99
C THR A 110 -11.76 0.09 -5.15
N LYS A 111 -12.46 -0.14 -4.05
CA LYS A 111 -13.88 -0.50 -4.15
C LYS A 111 -14.64 0.68 -4.72
N VAL A 112 -15.57 0.40 -5.65
CA VAL A 112 -16.58 1.39 -6.03
C VAL A 112 -17.44 1.61 -4.78
N GLU A 113 -17.44 2.82 -4.23
CA GLU A 113 -18.41 3.16 -3.21
C GLU A 113 -19.80 3.10 -3.83
N GLN A 114 -20.69 2.33 -3.23
CA GLN A 114 -22.09 2.30 -3.67
C GLN A 114 -22.67 3.70 -3.49
N ASP A 115 -23.13 4.27 -4.58
CA ASP A 115 -23.75 5.56 -4.72
C ASP A 115 -24.55 6.02 -3.48
N ASN A 116 -24.07 7.04 -2.85
CA ASN A 116 -24.97 8.05 -2.37
C ASN A 116 -25.37 8.89 -3.59
N ALA A 117 -26.63 8.98 -3.91
CA ALA A 117 -27.37 9.55 -5.02
C ALA A 117 -26.81 10.77 -5.82
N THR A 118 -25.53 11.06 -5.75
CA THR A 118 -24.81 12.15 -6.43
C THR A 118 -23.66 11.67 -7.32
N GLY A 119 -23.40 10.36 -7.44
CA GLY A 119 -22.57 9.78 -8.52
C GLY A 119 -21.07 10.09 -8.50
N THR A 120 -20.51 10.61 -7.42
CA THR A 120 -19.09 10.92 -7.33
C THR A 120 -18.53 10.59 -5.95
N SER A 121 -18.15 9.36 -5.75
CA SER A 121 -17.27 8.98 -4.66
C SER A 121 -15.87 8.73 -5.23
N SER A 122 -15.01 9.73 -5.19
CA SER A 122 -13.60 9.58 -5.47
C SER A 122 -12.86 9.28 -4.17
N GLN A 123 -12.14 8.18 -4.12
CA GLN A 123 -11.32 7.85 -2.94
C GLN A 123 -10.02 8.67 -2.91
N PHE A 124 -9.60 9.18 -4.07
CA PHE A 124 -8.59 10.22 -4.15
C PHE A 124 -9.29 11.56 -4.41
N ASP A 125 -8.93 12.57 -3.64
CA ASP A 125 -9.55 13.91 -3.68
C ASP A 125 -8.62 14.97 -4.27
N GLY A 126 -7.77 14.59 -5.21
CA GLY A 126 -6.86 15.46 -5.92
C GLY A 126 -5.42 15.39 -5.45
N LEU A 127 -4.68 16.47 -5.70
CA LEU A 127 -3.25 16.55 -5.40
C LEU A 127 -2.94 16.21 -3.95
N GLY A 128 -2.05 15.25 -3.74
CA GLY A 128 -1.56 14.92 -2.42
C GLY A 128 -0.88 13.57 -2.30
N LEU A 129 -0.43 13.31 -1.09
CA LEU A 129 0.11 12.04 -0.65
C LEU A 129 -0.97 11.27 0.10
N TYR A 130 -1.00 9.97 -0.14
CA TYR A 130 -1.99 9.07 0.42
C TYR A 130 -1.32 7.81 0.96
N ARG A 131 -1.83 7.31 2.07
CA ARG A 131 -1.54 5.96 2.52
C ARG A 131 -2.53 5.01 1.85
N LEU A 132 -2.00 3.96 1.25
CA LEU A 132 -2.76 2.86 0.68
C LEU A 132 -2.62 1.66 1.60
N ASP A 133 -3.71 1.23 2.19
CA ASP A 133 -3.77 -0.01 2.97
C ASP A 133 -4.42 -1.07 2.09
N TYR A 134 -3.65 -2.08 1.69
CA TYR A 134 -4.12 -3.11 0.75
C TYR A 134 -4.82 -4.24 1.47
N ALA A 135 -5.88 -4.72 0.87
CA ALA A 135 -6.51 -5.99 1.22
C ALA A 135 -6.68 -6.83 -0.04
N ASN A 136 -6.47 -8.13 0.05
CA ASN A 136 -6.79 -9.03 -1.04
C ASN A 136 -8.24 -9.51 -0.85
N THR A 137 -9.11 -9.11 -1.77
CA THR A 137 -10.51 -9.57 -1.79
C THR A 137 -10.72 -10.38 -3.06
N ASP A 138 -11.03 -11.66 -2.94
CA ASP A 138 -11.30 -12.58 -4.05
C ASP A 138 -10.22 -12.59 -5.15
N GLY A 139 -8.96 -12.51 -4.75
CA GLY A 139 -7.81 -12.51 -5.66
C GLY A 139 -7.54 -11.16 -6.32
N VAL A 140 -8.22 -10.11 -5.90
CA VAL A 140 -7.94 -8.72 -6.32
C VAL A 140 -7.35 -7.97 -5.13
N VAL A 141 -6.19 -7.36 -5.34
CA VAL A 141 -5.58 -6.46 -4.37
C VAL A 141 -6.29 -5.12 -4.46
N VAL A 142 -6.98 -4.75 -3.39
CA VAL A 142 -7.78 -3.52 -3.30
C VAL A 142 -7.19 -2.62 -2.24
N ALA A 143 -7.03 -1.34 -2.56
CA ALA A 143 -6.55 -0.33 -1.62
C ALA A 143 -7.69 0.35 -0.88
N THR A 144 -7.50 0.58 0.41
CA THR A 144 -8.20 1.62 1.18
C THR A 144 -7.30 2.85 1.20
N VAL A 145 -7.85 3.99 0.87
CA VAL A 145 -7.11 5.22 0.63
C VAL A 145 -7.29 6.17 1.82
N THR A 146 -6.20 6.68 2.36
CA THR A 146 -6.22 7.70 3.42
C THR A 146 -5.33 8.87 3.02
N LYS A 147 -5.89 10.06 2.83
CA LYS A 147 -5.11 11.27 2.56
C LYS A 147 -4.22 11.61 3.75
N LEU A 148 -2.95 11.87 3.47
CA LEU A 148 -1.99 12.24 4.50
C LEU A 148 -1.98 13.76 4.69
N THR A 149 -2.14 14.17 5.94
CA THR A 149 -2.14 15.56 6.37
C THR A 149 -1.15 15.74 7.53
N ASP A 150 -1.03 16.94 8.03
CA ASP A 150 -0.23 17.25 9.23
C ASP A 150 -0.72 16.55 10.52
N ALA A 151 -1.98 16.07 10.51
CA ALA A 151 -2.60 15.40 11.65
C ALA A 151 -2.68 13.87 11.53
N THR A 152 -2.10 13.25 10.50
CA THR A 152 -2.24 11.79 10.22
C THR A 152 -1.08 11.00 10.83
N ALA A 153 -1.04 10.83 12.14
CA ALA A 153 0.03 10.04 12.79
C ALA A 153 0.15 8.61 12.20
N PRO A 154 1.37 8.05 12.02
CA PRO A 154 2.68 8.60 12.33
C PRO A 154 3.26 9.54 11.25
N TYR A 155 2.42 10.01 10.35
CA TYR A 155 2.77 10.87 9.23
C TYR A 155 2.45 12.34 9.55
N SER A 156 3.23 13.25 8.97
CA SER A 156 2.88 14.67 8.90
C SER A 156 3.31 15.27 7.57
N VAL A 157 2.44 16.05 6.94
CA VAL A 157 2.75 16.79 5.71
C VAL A 157 2.90 18.25 6.07
N VAL A 158 4.08 18.81 5.80
CA VAL A 158 4.42 20.20 6.19
C VAL A 158 4.96 20.97 4.99
N GLU A 159 4.50 22.20 4.83
CA GLU A 159 5.05 23.11 3.83
C GLU A 159 6.41 23.65 4.29
N LYS A 160 7.38 23.64 3.40
CA LYS A 160 8.75 24.11 3.64
C LYS A 160 9.27 24.86 2.43
N THR A 161 10.20 25.79 2.70
CA THR A 161 10.99 26.44 1.65
C THR A 161 12.39 25.89 1.67
N VAL A 162 12.87 25.45 0.53
CA VAL A 162 14.23 24.90 0.36
C VAL A 162 15.25 26.03 0.46
N THR A 163 16.28 25.83 1.27
CA THR A 163 17.47 26.71 1.30
C THR A 163 18.53 26.21 0.34
N SER A 164 18.79 24.91 0.37
CA SER A 164 19.73 24.24 -0.53
C SER A 164 19.50 22.74 -0.54
N CYS A 165 19.79 22.11 -1.68
CA CYS A 165 19.97 20.67 -1.77
C CYS A 165 21.30 20.42 -2.48
N ILE A 166 22.27 19.86 -1.77
CA ILE A 166 23.60 19.53 -2.32
C ILE A 166 23.74 18.02 -2.21
N ASP A 167 23.91 17.39 -3.35
CA ASP A 167 23.86 15.92 -3.49
C ASP A 167 22.53 15.36 -2.92
N THR A 168 22.57 14.83 -1.71
CA THR A 168 21.40 14.27 -1.00
C THR A 168 21.14 15.01 0.33
N ALA A 169 21.82 16.10 0.60
CA ALA A 169 21.68 16.87 1.83
C ALA A 169 20.74 18.07 1.61
N LEU A 170 19.48 17.91 1.99
CA LEU A 170 18.44 18.95 1.89
C LEU A 170 18.37 19.80 3.15
N LYS A 171 18.35 21.12 2.99
CA LYS A 171 18.11 22.08 4.06
C LYS A 171 16.89 22.94 3.77
N PHE A 172 16.14 23.23 4.82
CA PHE A 172 14.99 24.12 4.77
C PHE A 172 15.28 25.46 5.46
N ASN A 173 14.55 26.48 5.04
CA ASN A 173 14.64 27.81 5.66
C ASN A 173 14.30 27.73 7.16
N GLY A 174 15.10 28.41 7.99
CA GLY A 174 14.96 28.41 9.44
C GLY A 174 15.41 27.11 10.13
N SER A 175 15.95 26.12 9.39
CA SER A 175 16.48 24.88 9.98
C SER A 175 18.00 24.83 9.92
N SER A 176 18.63 24.47 11.06
CA SER A 176 20.05 24.14 11.11
C SER A 176 20.35 22.69 10.68
N VAL A 177 19.33 21.86 10.57
CA VAL A 177 19.44 20.44 10.25
C VAL A 177 19.44 20.23 8.74
N ALA A 178 20.37 19.41 8.26
CA ALA A 178 20.34 18.85 6.91
C ALA A 178 19.73 17.45 6.95
N TYR A 179 18.78 17.20 6.07
CA TYR A 179 18.10 15.90 5.94
C TYR A 179 18.74 15.13 4.79
N ASN A 180 19.00 13.85 5.00
CA ASN A 180 19.41 12.96 3.91
C ASN A 180 18.16 12.54 3.13
N VAL A 181 18.10 12.94 1.86
CA VAL A 181 17.00 12.62 0.94
C VAL A 181 17.42 11.64 -0.17
N LYS A 182 18.47 10.85 0.09
CA LYS A 182 18.81 9.74 -0.79
C LYS A 182 17.64 8.77 -0.84
N ASP A 183 17.27 8.38 -2.04
CA ASP A 183 16.15 7.44 -2.31
C ASP A 183 14.76 7.95 -1.86
N VAL A 184 14.63 9.22 -1.48
CA VAL A 184 13.33 9.84 -1.20
C VAL A 184 12.68 10.23 -2.53
N PRO A 185 11.45 9.78 -2.81
CA PRO A 185 10.75 10.18 -4.02
C PRO A 185 10.44 11.67 -4.01
N VAL A 186 10.78 12.32 -5.10
CA VAL A 186 10.48 13.74 -5.37
C VAL A 186 9.50 13.81 -6.53
N TYR A 187 8.43 14.58 -6.38
CA TYR A 187 7.44 14.80 -7.42
C TYR A 187 7.37 16.27 -7.78
N VAL A 188 7.48 16.56 -9.07
CA VAL A 188 7.30 17.90 -9.61
C VAL A 188 5.89 18.01 -10.16
N VAL A 189 5.16 19.03 -9.71
CA VAL A 189 3.75 19.20 -10.05
C VAL A 189 3.55 20.49 -10.84
N ASP A 190 3.08 20.37 -12.07
CA ASP A 190 2.53 21.49 -12.81
C ASP A 190 1.03 21.63 -12.50
N THR A 191 0.69 22.57 -11.63
CA THR A 191 -0.70 22.80 -11.23
C THR A 191 -1.53 23.45 -12.33
N THR A 192 -0.90 24.01 -13.35
CA THR A 192 -1.57 24.69 -14.47
C THR A 192 -2.16 23.64 -15.44
N TYR A 193 -1.38 22.61 -15.72
CA TYR A 193 -1.78 21.56 -16.65
C TYR A 193 -2.22 20.26 -15.96
N GLY A 194 -2.06 20.17 -14.61
CA GLY A 194 -2.39 18.97 -13.86
C GLY A 194 -1.43 17.79 -14.14
N GLU A 195 -0.19 18.11 -14.48
CA GLU A 195 0.83 17.13 -14.80
C GLU A 195 1.73 16.86 -13.60
N VAL A 196 2.16 15.61 -13.48
CA VAL A 196 3.08 15.15 -12.46
C VAL A 196 4.25 14.46 -13.12
N GLU A 197 5.44 14.87 -12.77
CA GLU A 197 6.67 14.22 -13.15
C GLU A 197 7.41 13.67 -11.92
N VAL A 198 8.11 12.57 -12.11
CA VAL A 198 9.02 12.07 -11.09
C VAL A 198 10.29 12.90 -11.17
N GLY A 199 10.52 13.68 -10.14
CA GLY A 199 11.66 14.56 -10.03
C GLY A 199 12.88 13.89 -9.41
N ALA A 200 13.93 14.65 -9.29
CA ALA A 200 15.18 14.27 -8.64
C ALA A 200 15.55 15.30 -7.56
N THR A 201 16.57 15.02 -6.77
CA THR A 201 17.07 15.96 -5.75
C THR A 201 17.57 17.28 -6.38
N SER A 202 17.98 17.28 -7.66
CA SER A 202 18.34 18.48 -8.41
C SER A 202 17.18 19.48 -8.61
N ASP A 203 15.95 19.00 -8.54
CA ASP A 203 14.75 19.85 -8.69
C ASP A 203 14.41 20.61 -7.41
N LEU A 204 15.01 20.20 -6.29
CA LEU A 204 14.89 20.85 -4.98
C LEU A 204 15.80 22.10 -4.92
N THR A 205 15.50 23.08 -5.75
CA THR A 205 16.31 24.32 -5.87
C THR A 205 16.06 25.29 -4.72
N ALA A 206 17.00 26.19 -4.48
CA ALA A 206 16.85 27.22 -3.46
C ALA A 206 15.59 28.06 -3.72
N ASN A 207 14.86 28.38 -2.66
CA ASN A 207 13.57 29.09 -2.64
C ASN A 207 12.38 28.31 -3.23
N ALA A 208 12.56 27.04 -3.62
CA ALA A 208 11.40 26.20 -3.95
C ALA A 208 10.51 25.99 -2.73
N ASN A 209 9.21 26.18 -2.90
CA ASN A 209 8.22 25.80 -1.89
C ASN A 209 7.81 24.36 -2.15
N VAL A 210 7.93 23.54 -1.13
CA VAL A 210 7.67 22.10 -1.21
C VAL A 210 6.77 21.66 -0.07
N ARG A 211 6.03 20.59 -0.28
CA ARG A 211 5.38 19.83 0.78
C ARG A 211 6.19 18.59 1.08
N VAL A 212 6.50 18.41 2.34
CA VAL A 212 7.36 17.34 2.83
C VAL A 212 6.54 16.41 3.69
N LEU A 213 6.53 15.14 3.31
CA LEU A 213 5.98 14.07 4.14
C LEU A 213 7.06 13.58 5.10
N TYR A 214 6.78 13.65 6.38
CA TYR A 214 7.56 12.99 7.42
C TYR A 214 6.84 11.71 7.86
N LYS A 215 7.62 10.65 8.08
CA LYS A 215 7.20 9.42 8.75
C LYS A 215 8.13 9.18 9.92
N SER A 216 7.60 9.26 11.14
CA SER A 216 8.39 9.10 12.38
C SER A 216 9.64 10.00 12.43
N GLY A 217 9.54 11.23 11.90
CA GLY A 217 10.62 12.22 11.89
C GLY A 217 11.60 12.15 10.71
N ALA A 218 11.56 11.11 9.89
CA ALA A 218 12.33 11.02 8.65
C ALA A 218 11.51 11.50 7.44
N ILE A 219 12.16 12.09 6.44
CA ILE A 219 11.48 12.47 5.19
C ILE A 219 11.17 11.20 4.39
N ALA A 220 9.92 11.05 3.98
CA ALA A 220 9.41 9.91 3.24
C ALA A 220 9.03 10.25 1.80
N ALA A 221 8.62 11.48 1.51
CA ALA A 221 8.35 11.99 0.16
C ALA A 221 8.37 13.52 0.13
N ILE A 222 8.57 14.10 -1.07
CA ILE A 222 8.57 15.55 -1.30
C ILE A 222 7.78 15.85 -2.58
N TYR A 223 6.94 16.90 -2.57
CA TYR A 223 6.26 17.40 -3.76
C TYR A 223 6.03 18.91 -3.71
#